data_33d377693a1b24e135f29660ebf3aa1d
#
_entry.id   33d377693a1b24e135f29660ebf3aa1d
#
_cell.length_a   1.000
_cell.length_b   1.000
_cell.length_c   1.000
_cell.angle_alpha   90.00
_cell.angle_beta   90.00
_cell.angle_gamma   90.00
#
_symmetry.space_group_name_H-M   'P 1'
#
loop_
_entity.id
_entity.type
_entity.pdbx_description
1 polymer ?
#
loop_
_entity_poly.entity_id
_entity_poly.type
_entity_poly.pdbx_seq_one_letter_code
_entity_poly.pdbx_strand_id
1 'polypeptide(L)'
;MTAQPNPIAPEPLASQLRAVLARHPQVNFAMLFGSLARGTARPDSDLDLAVGADRPLHADEIIALISDLATATGRPVDLIDLADAGEPLLGQILAHGVRVLGDSIRHGTLLSRHLTDVADFVPLQQRILDARRQRWIGR
;
A
#
# COMPACT_ATOMS: atom_id res chain seq x y z
N MET A 1 -11.05 7.13 -27.89
CA MET A 1 -11.46 6.78 -26.51
C MET A 1 -10.35 7.10 -25.54
N THR A 2 -10.63 7.91 -24.61
CA THR A 2 -9.65 8.32 -23.63
C THR A 2 -9.52 7.23 -22.54
N ALA A 3 -8.30 6.88 -22.24
CA ALA A 3 -8.06 6.06 -21.04
C ALA A 3 -8.64 6.78 -19.82
N GLN A 4 -9.27 6.05 -18.94
CA GLN A 4 -9.73 6.66 -17.70
C GLN A 4 -8.52 7.18 -16.94
N PRO A 5 -8.57 8.42 -16.43
CA PRO A 5 -7.48 8.91 -15.60
C PRO A 5 -7.31 8.01 -14.39
N ASN A 6 -6.06 7.83 -13.96
CA ASN A 6 -5.81 7.14 -12.70
C ASN A 6 -6.61 7.77 -11.59
N PRO A 7 -7.21 6.97 -10.69
CA PRO A 7 -7.93 7.53 -9.57
C PRO A 7 -7.03 8.51 -8.80
N ILE A 8 -7.55 9.68 -8.52
CA ILE A 8 -6.86 10.72 -7.77
C ILE A 8 -7.48 10.76 -6.38
N ALA A 9 -6.64 10.83 -5.35
CA ALA A 9 -7.13 10.96 -3.99
C ALA A 9 -7.99 12.21 -3.83
N PRO A 10 -9.09 12.15 -3.04
CA PRO A 10 -9.99 13.29 -2.90
C PRO A 10 -9.28 14.48 -2.25
N GLU A 11 -9.57 15.66 -2.75
CA GLU A 11 -9.14 16.92 -2.14
C GLU A 11 -10.08 17.29 -0.98
N PRO A 12 -9.62 17.95 0.10
CA PRO A 12 -8.25 18.46 0.28
C PRO A 12 -7.26 17.45 0.88
N LEU A 13 -7.69 16.21 1.09
CA LEU A 13 -6.84 15.17 1.71
C LEU A 13 -5.56 14.93 0.91
N ALA A 14 -5.66 14.83 -0.41
CA ALA A 14 -4.49 14.58 -1.26
C ALA A 14 -3.43 15.68 -1.10
N SER A 15 -3.84 16.94 -1.02
CA SER A 15 -2.94 18.06 -0.81
C SER A 15 -2.29 18.02 0.57
N GLN A 16 -3.05 17.66 1.60
CA GLN A 16 -2.52 17.50 2.96
C GLN A 16 -1.45 16.39 3.01
N LEU A 17 -1.74 15.26 2.38
CA LEU A 17 -0.79 14.14 2.34
C LEU A 17 0.49 14.52 1.60
N ARG A 18 0.37 15.15 0.44
CA ARG A 18 1.54 15.58 -0.33
C ARG A 18 2.38 16.60 0.42
N ALA A 19 1.74 17.52 1.15
CA ALA A 19 2.46 18.52 1.96
C ALA A 19 3.27 17.86 3.07
N VAL A 20 2.72 16.86 3.74
CA VAL A 20 3.45 16.08 4.75
C VAL A 20 4.59 15.32 4.10
N LEU A 21 4.31 14.59 3.02
CA LEU A 21 5.31 13.76 2.35
C LEU A 21 6.47 14.58 1.77
N ALA A 22 6.23 15.84 1.42
CA ALA A 22 7.30 16.74 0.96
C ALA A 22 8.34 17.01 2.04
N ARG A 23 8.01 16.84 3.32
CA ARG A 23 8.94 16.96 4.44
C ARG A 23 9.72 15.68 4.72
N HIS A 24 9.40 14.60 4.00
CA HIS A 24 10.03 13.29 4.13
C HIS A 24 10.58 12.87 2.76
N PRO A 25 11.70 13.47 2.30
CA PRO A 25 12.17 13.29 0.93
C PRO A 25 12.63 11.87 0.60
N GLN A 26 12.86 11.02 1.61
CA GLN A 26 13.17 9.62 1.40
C GLN A 26 11.97 8.84 0.82
N VAL A 27 10.74 9.32 1.04
CA VAL A 27 9.53 8.73 0.48
C VAL A 27 9.33 9.27 -0.93
N ASN A 28 9.30 8.37 -1.92
CA ASN A 28 9.15 8.74 -3.33
C ASN A 28 7.88 8.15 -3.97
N PHE A 29 7.10 7.40 -3.21
CA PHE A 29 5.87 6.80 -3.69
C PHE A 29 4.90 6.64 -2.52
N ALA A 30 3.62 6.89 -2.76
CA ALA A 30 2.58 6.69 -1.75
C ALA A 30 1.24 6.38 -2.40
N MET A 31 0.51 5.45 -1.81
CA MET A 31 -0.86 5.10 -2.20
C MET A 31 -1.78 5.15 -0.99
N LEU A 32 -2.88 5.88 -1.14
CA LEU A 32 -3.99 5.85 -0.19
C LEU A 32 -4.83 4.62 -0.47
N PHE A 33 -5.19 3.86 0.58
CA PHE A 33 -6.06 2.71 0.44
C PHE A 33 -7.09 2.70 1.57
N GLY A 34 -7.87 1.64 1.70
CA GLY A 34 -8.91 1.55 2.71
C GLY A 34 -10.12 2.45 2.44
N SER A 35 -10.84 2.80 3.50
CA SER A 35 -12.12 3.52 3.38
C SER A 35 -11.97 4.93 2.80
N LEU A 36 -10.87 5.62 3.08
CA LEU A 36 -10.63 6.96 2.53
C LEU A 36 -10.45 6.91 1.00
N ALA A 37 -9.80 5.87 0.49
CA ALA A 37 -9.65 5.69 -0.95
C ALA A 37 -10.97 5.32 -1.64
N ARG A 38 -11.83 4.57 -0.94
CA ARG A 38 -13.12 4.12 -1.49
C ARG A 38 -14.23 5.15 -1.35
N GLY A 39 -14.01 6.24 -0.62
CA GLY A 39 -15.04 7.23 -0.36
C GLY A 39 -16.09 6.80 0.66
N THR A 40 -15.81 5.77 1.44
CA THR A 40 -16.71 5.24 2.48
C THR A 40 -16.28 5.63 3.89
N ALA A 41 -15.30 6.54 4.00
CA ALA A 41 -14.73 6.93 5.28
C ALA A 41 -15.75 7.69 6.13
N ARG A 42 -15.65 7.46 7.45
CA ARG A 42 -16.33 8.24 8.47
C ARG A 42 -15.34 9.27 9.03
N PRO A 43 -15.81 10.28 9.79
CA PRO A 43 -14.91 11.25 10.39
C PRO A 43 -13.82 10.64 11.29
N ASP A 44 -14.11 9.49 11.90
CA ASP A 44 -13.18 8.75 12.77
C ASP A 44 -12.43 7.62 12.06
N SER A 45 -12.58 7.47 10.75
CA SER A 45 -11.89 6.42 9.99
C SER A 45 -10.38 6.63 10.00
N ASP A 46 -9.64 5.51 10.05
CA ASP A 46 -8.18 5.52 9.99
C ASP A 46 -7.70 5.98 8.61
N LEU A 47 -6.52 6.59 8.60
CA LEU A 47 -5.79 6.86 7.37
C LEU A 47 -4.91 5.64 7.06
N ASP A 48 -5.22 4.96 5.97
CA ASP A 48 -4.44 3.81 5.49
C ASP A 48 -3.56 4.27 4.32
N LEU A 49 -2.26 4.34 4.55
CA LEU A 49 -1.30 4.84 3.57
C LEU A 49 -0.15 3.86 3.41
N ALA A 50 0.12 3.49 2.16
CA ALA A 50 1.29 2.68 1.80
C ALA A 50 2.34 3.59 1.19
N VAL A 51 3.56 3.49 1.65
CA VAL A 51 4.67 4.35 1.20
C VAL A 51 5.82 3.52 0.66
N GLY A 52 6.52 4.07 -0.31
CA GLY A 52 7.71 3.48 -0.89
C GLY A 52 8.88 4.45 -0.87
N ALA A 53 10.06 3.90 -0.73
CA ALA A 53 11.34 4.61 -0.77
C ALA A 53 12.33 3.74 -1.55
N ASP A 54 13.56 4.22 -1.73
CA ASP A 54 14.61 3.44 -2.39
C ASP A 54 15.14 2.31 -1.49
N ARG A 55 14.83 2.37 -0.20
CA ARG A 55 15.18 1.38 0.81
C ARG A 55 14.05 1.25 1.82
N PRO A 56 14.01 0.19 2.63
CA PRO A 56 13.06 0.13 3.74
C PRO A 56 13.25 1.32 4.69
N LEU A 57 12.16 1.86 5.19
CA LEU A 57 12.20 2.97 6.12
C LEU A 57 12.72 2.51 7.48
N HIS A 58 13.53 3.35 8.13
CA HIS A 58 13.96 3.12 9.50
C HIS A 58 12.81 3.36 10.48
N ALA A 59 12.89 2.77 11.66
CA ALA A 59 11.82 2.89 12.66
C ALA A 59 11.54 4.34 13.05
N ASP A 60 12.57 5.15 13.20
CA ASP A 60 12.45 6.57 13.53
C ASP A 60 11.79 7.37 12.39
N GLU A 61 12.07 7.01 11.14
CA GLU A 61 11.43 7.60 9.98
C GLU A 61 9.93 7.28 9.93
N ILE A 62 9.57 6.03 10.22
CA ILE A 62 8.18 5.59 10.29
C ILE A 62 7.42 6.34 11.38
N ILE A 63 8.00 6.45 12.56
CA ILE A 63 7.39 7.15 13.70
C ILE A 63 7.17 8.62 13.37
N ALA A 64 8.18 9.28 12.80
CA ALA A 64 8.08 10.70 12.43
C ALA A 64 7.00 10.91 11.36
N LEU A 65 6.93 10.03 10.38
CA LEU A 65 5.94 10.12 9.30
C LEU A 65 4.52 9.90 9.82
N ILE A 66 4.31 8.90 10.67
CA ILE A 66 3.01 8.65 11.31
C ILE A 66 2.59 9.86 12.13
N SER A 67 3.49 10.41 12.93
CA SER A 67 3.20 11.58 13.76
C SER A 67 2.77 12.79 12.92
N ASP A 68 3.52 13.07 11.86
CA ASP A 68 3.21 14.19 10.97
C ASP A 68 1.89 14.01 10.24
N LEU A 69 1.62 12.80 9.76
CA LEU A 69 0.37 12.48 9.08
C LEU A 69 -0.82 12.58 10.04
N ALA A 70 -0.69 12.03 11.24
CA ALA A 70 -1.76 12.08 12.24
C ALA A 70 -2.06 13.53 12.65
N THR A 71 -1.05 14.35 12.82
CA THR A 71 -1.20 15.77 13.16
C THR A 71 -1.90 16.53 12.04
N ALA A 72 -1.49 16.30 10.80
CA ALA A 72 -2.04 17.02 9.65
C ALA A 72 -3.49 16.63 9.34
N THR A 73 -3.85 15.35 9.53
CA THR A 73 -5.17 14.84 9.12
C THR A 73 -6.15 14.72 10.29
N GLY A 74 -5.66 14.72 11.53
CA GLY A 74 -6.48 14.46 12.71
C GLY A 74 -6.99 13.04 12.80
N ARG A 75 -6.33 12.09 12.13
CA ARG A 75 -6.77 10.68 12.06
C ARG A 75 -5.68 9.75 12.56
N PRO A 76 -6.06 8.61 13.18
CA PRO A 76 -5.10 7.52 13.38
C PRO A 76 -4.53 7.07 12.03
N VAL A 77 -3.26 6.71 12.01
CA VAL A 77 -2.54 6.36 10.78
C VAL A 77 -2.10 4.91 10.82
N ASP A 78 -2.50 4.15 9.81
CA ASP A 78 -1.98 2.82 9.53
C ASP A 78 -1.03 2.93 8.34
N LEU A 79 0.26 2.88 8.61
CA LEU A 79 1.31 3.08 7.62
C LEU A 79 1.93 1.74 7.23
N ILE A 80 1.95 1.46 5.94
CA ILE A 80 2.55 0.26 5.36
C ILE A 80 3.78 0.66 4.57
N ASP A 81 4.92 0.04 4.85
CA ASP A 81 6.12 0.17 4.02
C ASP A 81 6.02 -0.85 2.88
N LEU A 82 5.97 -0.35 1.64
CA LEU A 82 5.84 -1.23 0.47
C LEU A 82 7.05 -2.14 0.27
N ALA A 83 8.20 -1.82 0.85
CA ALA A 83 9.37 -2.69 0.81
C ALA A 83 9.10 -4.03 1.52
N ASP A 84 8.28 -4.00 2.58
CA ASP A 84 7.96 -5.16 3.41
C ASP A 84 6.59 -5.76 3.12
N ALA A 85 5.77 -5.10 2.32
CA ALA A 85 4.42 -5.56 2.04
C ALA A 85 4.46 -6.82 1.17
N GLY A 86 3.86 -7.90 1.70
CA GLY A 86 3.69 -9.15 0.98
C GLY A 86 2.27 -9.30 0.44
N GLU A 87 1.98 -10.46 -0.14
CA GLU A 87 0.65 -10.81 -0.62
C GLU A 87 -0.19 -11.41 0.52
N PRO A 88 -1.51 -11.23 0.52
CA PRO A 88 -2.32 -10.55 -0.51
C PRO A 88 -2.43 -9.03 -0.37
N LEU A 89 -1.81 -8.44 0.63
CA LEU A 89 -1.95 -7.00 0.94
C LEU A 89 -1.47 -6.12 -0.22
N LEU A 90 -0.31 -6.43 -0.81
CA LEU A 90 0.23 -5.66 -1.93
C LEU A 90 -0.75 -5.62 -3.10
N GLY A 91 -1.35 -6.76 -3.44
CA GLY A 91 -2.34 -6.84 -4.50
C GLY A 91 -3.58 -5.99 -4.22
N GLN A 92 -4.06 -5.99 -2.98
CA GLN A 92 -5.20 -5.17 -2.57
C GLN A 92 -4.89 -3.67 -2.66
N ILE A 93 -3.70 -3.27 -2.22
CA ILE A 93 -3.26 -1.86 -2.31
C ILE A 93 -3.21 -1.42 -3.78
N LEU A 94 -2.60 -2.22 -4.64
CA LEU A 94 -2.46 -1.88 -6.06
C LEU A 94 -3.80 -1.89 -6.80
N ALA A 95 -4.72 -2.79 -6.43
CA ALA A 95 -6.02 -2.91 -7.09
C ALA A 95 -7.00 -1.81 -6.68
N HIS A 96 -6.99 -1.41 -5.40
CA HIS A 96 -8.01 -0.53 -4.83
C HIS A 96 -7.46 0.79 -4.33
N GLY A 97 -6.13 0.93 -4.26
CA GLY A 97 -5.49 2.14 -3.78
C GLY A 97 -5.49 3.26 -4.82
N VAL A 98 -5.25 4.46 -4.33
CA VAL A 98 -5.18 5.68 -5.13
C VAL A 98 -3.79 6.28 -4.95
N ARG A 99 -3.06 6.51 -6.04
CA ARG A 99 -1.72 7.08 -5.96
C ARG A 99 -1.78 8.54 -5.53
N VAL A 100 -1.01 8.88 -4.49
CA VAL A 100 -0.89 10.24 -3.95
C VAL A 100 0.44 10.86 -4.39
N LEU A 101 1.50 10.07 -4.43
CA LEU A 101 2.85 10.51 -4.74
C LEU A 101 3.53 9.44 -5.61
N GLY A 102 4.37 9.88 -6.54
CA GLY A 102 5.13 8.99 -7.40
C GLY A 102 4.61 8.98 -8.82
N ASP A 103 5.31 8.24 -9.69
CA ASP A 103 5.01 8.19 -11.11
C ASP A 103 4.53 6.81 -11.56
N SER A 104 4.15 6.71 -12.82
CA SER A 104 3.66 5.46 -13.41
C SER A 104 4.75 4.40 -13.53
N ILE A 105 6.02 4.78 -13.64
CA ILE A 105 7.14 3.85 -13.71
C ILE A 105 7.27 3.11 -12.39
N ARG A 106 7.28 3.82 -11.29
CA ARG A 106 7.33 3.21 -9.94
C ARG A 106 6.11 2.33 -9.69
N HIS A 107 4.94 2.80 -10.08
CA HIS A 107 3.72 2.03 -9.97
C HIS A 107 3.81 0.72 -10.76
N GLY A 108 4.30 0.79 -12.00
CA GLY A 108 4.50 -0.38 -12.85
C GLY A 108 5.52 -1.37 -12.27
N THR A 109 6.57 -0.88 -11.64
CA THR A 109 7.57 -1.73 -10.97
C THR A 109 6.92 -2.51 -9.82
N LEU A 110 6.09 -1.86 -9.02
CA LEU A 110 5.36 -2.52 -7.91
C LEU A 110 4.36 -3.54 -8.45
N LEU A 111 3.67 -3.21 -9.52
CA LEU A 111 2.73 -4.14 -10.16
C LEU A 111 3.46 -5.38 -10.69
N SER A 112 4.63 -5.21 -11.30
CA SER A 112 5.46 -6.33 -11.74
C SER A 112 5.88 -7.21 -10.57
N ARG A 113 6.27 -6.62 -9.44
CA ARG A 113 6.59 -7.36 -8.22
C ARG A 113 5.39 -8.17 -7.73
N HIS A 114 4.21 -7.56 -7.71
CA HIS A 114 2.98 -8.23 -7.31
C HIS A 114 2.71 -9.47 -8.19
N LEU A 115 2.80 -9.31 -9.51
CA LEU A 115 2.55 -10.41 -10.44
C LEU A 115 3.56 -11.54 -10.27
N THR A 116 4.81 -11.22 -10.00
CA THR A 116 5.86 -12.21 -9.73
C THR A 116 5.59 -12.94 -8.43
N ASP A 117 5.28 -12.20 -7.36
CA ASP A 117 5.01 -12.77 -6.03
C ASP A 117 3.79 -13.70 -6.06
N VAL A 118 2.75 -13.32 -6.78
CA VAL A 118 1.55 -14.18 -6.92
C VAL A 118 1.90 -15.45 -7.69
N ALA A 119 2.69 -15.35 -8.76
CA ALA A 119 3.11 -16.52 -9.53
C ALA A 119 3.91 -17.51 -8.68
N ASP A 120 4.75 -17.03 -7.77
CA ASP A 120 5.53 -17.88 -6.87
C ASP A 120 4.69 -18.40 -5.69
N PHE A 121 3.79 -17.58 -5.18
CA PHE A 121 2.97 -17.90 -4.01
C PHE A 121 1.99 -19.03 -4.27
N VAL A 122 1.32 -19.06 -5.42
CA VAL A 122 0.30 -20.06 -5.74
C VAL A 122 0.88 -21.47 -5.78
N PRO A 123 2.01 -21.77 -6.46
CA PRO A 123 2.61 -23.10 -6.43
C PRO A 123 3.01 -23.55 -5.03
N LEU A 124 3.54 -22.66 -4.20
CA LEU A 124 3.90 -22.99 -2.83
C LEU A 124 2.67 -23.34 -2.00
N GLN A 125 1.61 -22.56 -2.11
CA GLN A 125 0.35 -22.80 -1.42
C GLN A 125 -0.24 -24.15 -1.82
N GLN A 126 -0.21 -24.49 -3.10
CA GLN A 126 -0.70 -25.76 -3.61
C GLN A 126 0.11 -26.93 -3.04
N ARG A 127 1.43 -26.81 -2.98
CA ARG A 127 2.29 -27.85 -2.39
C ARG A 127 1.98 -28.08 -0.92
N ILE A 128 1.71 -27.00 -0.16
CA ILE A 128 1.34 -27.13 1.25
C ILE A 128 0.01 -27.86 1.41
N LEU A 129 -0.98 -27.52 0.58
CA LEU A 129 -2.28 -28.18 0.62
C LEU A 129 -2.18 -29.65 0.23
N ASP A 130 -1.38 -29.99 -0.78
CA ASP A 130 -1.17 -31.38 -1.21
C ASP A 130 -0.47 -32.18 -0.11
N ALA A 131 0.52 -31.62 0.56
CA ALA A 131 1.20 -32.27 1.67
C ALA A 131 0.26 -32.55 2.84
N ARG A 132 -0.64 -31.62 3.15
CA ARG A 132 -1.68 -31.83 4.18
C ARG A 132 -2.65 -32.91 3.79
N ARG A 133 -3.08 -32.94 2.54
CA ARG A 133 -3.97 -33.97 2.02
C ARG A 133 -3.33 -35.35 2.13
N GLN A 134 -2.08 -35.50 1.75
CA GLN A 134 -1.36 -36.77 1.84
C GLN A 134 -1.24 -37.26 3.27
N ARG A 135 -0.99 -36.36 4.22
CA ARG A 135 -0.94 -36.71 5.64
C ARG A 135 -2.28 -37.27 6.14
N TRP A 136 -3.39 -36.77 5.63
CA TRP A 136 -4.71 -37.25 6.00
C TRP A 136 -5.08 -38.59 5.37
N ILE A 137 -4.69 -38.80 4.12
CA ILE A 137 -5.06 -39.96 3.34
C ILE A 137 -4.09 -41.14 3.51
N GLY A 138 -2.83 -40.85 3.81
CA GLY A 138 -1.78 -41.85 3.95
C GLY A 138 -1.73 -42.56 5.29
N ARG A 139 -2.80 -42.56 6.05
CA ARG A 139 -2.90 -43.30 7.32
C ARG A 139 -3.56 -44.65 7.15
#